data_1d1656327ef590780fc7e1a75aa0c708
#
_entry.id   1d1656327ef590780fc7e1a75aa0c708
#
_cell.length_a   1.000
_cell.length_b   1.000
_cell.length_c   1.000
_cell.angle_alpha   90.00
_cell.angle_beta   90.00
_cell.angle_gamma   90.00
#
_symmetry.space_group_name_H-M   'P 1'
#
loop_
_entity.id
_entity.type
_entity.pdbx_description
1 polymer ?
#
loop_
_entity_poly.entity_id
_entity_poly.type
_entity_poly.pdbx_seq_one_letter_code
_entity_poly.pdbx_strand_id
1 'polypeptide(L)'
;IKSIQHRGIFTKTDGDDEIIRRDIERLISDMYKLVLPPGEEIIHVLPQEFTVDNEPGIREPIGMAGRRIEANFHIISGRVTDIKNIKKCIDNSNLEVAELILEPLASSEAVLDEDEKNAGVVLVDIGGGTTDVAIFHEGIIRHTAVIPLGGNIVTEDIRQGCSVLRSQAELLKTRFGSALADENKENEVICVPGLKGREPKEISVKNLAYIIQARMEEIIEHVYYEIKSSGYENKLIGGIVITGGGAQLKHLVQLVEYITGIDCRVGFPNEYLSKNEVLPKPLFEELKSPWYATSIGLLIKGIQSHEEEEDSRREAHVPAKKVQATTTTKEVSEQQQKEQGLLSWFKRFIKDGNEIDDASFLDKK
;
A
#
# COMPACT_ATOMS: atom_id res chain seq x y z
N ILE A 1 7.67 1.55 -11.19
CA ILE A 1 7.01 2.65 -10.48
C ILE A 1 8.07 3.64 -10.06
N LYS A 2 7.75 4.94 -10.12
CA LYS A 2 8.61 6.03 -9.64
C LYS A 2 7.79 6.96 -8.77
N SER A 3 8.44 7.59 -7.80
CA SER A 3 7.87 8.53 -6.89
C SER A 3 8.52 9.91 -7.11
N ILE A 4 7.71 10.96 -7.18
CA ILE A 4 8.15 12.34 -7.41
C ILE A 4 7.41 13.22 -6.41
N GLN A 5 8.12 14.14 -5.77
CA GLN A 5 7.50 15.19 -4.96
C GLN A 5 7.33 16.46 -5.80
N HIS A 6 6.14 17.03 -5.77
CA HIS A 6 5.84 18.26 -6.49
C HIS A 6 4.96 19.19 -5.65
N ARG A 7 5.21 20.50 -5.72
CA ARG A 7 4.39 21.49 -5.03
C ARG A 7 3.37 22.08 -5.99
N GLY A 8 2.09 21.96 -5.65
CA GLY A 8 0.99 22.61 -6.36
C GLY A 8 0.56 23.88 -5.66
N ILE A 9 0.11 24.86 -6.44
CA ILE A 9 -0.38 26.15 -5.94
C ILE A 9 -1.67 26.48 -6.69
N PHE A 10 -2.71 26.83 -5.93
CA PHE A 10 -3.98 27.33 -6.46
C PHE A 10 -4.35 28.62 -5.76
N THR A 11 -4.76 29.62 -6.53
CA THR A 11 -5.23 30.89 -5.99
C THR A 11 -6.66 31.12 -6.43
N LYS A 12 -7.57 31.34 -5.48
CA LYS A 12 -8.97 31.67 -5.75
C LYS A 12 -9.06 33.04 -6.40
N THR A 13 -9.84 33.11 -7.43
CA THR A 13 -10.16 34.35 -8.14
C THR A 13 -11.59 34.83 -7.84
N ASP A 14 -12.40 33.97 -7.25
CA ASP A 14 -13.78 34.25 -6.91
C ASP A 14 -13.87 35.04 -5.59
N GLY A 15 -14.91 35.84 -5.44
CA GLY A 15 -15.05 36.76 -4.30
C GLY A 15 -15.37 36.10 -2.94
N ASP A 16 -15.47 34.80 -2.88
CA ASP A 16 -15.69 34.02 -1.67
C ASP A 16 -14.34 33.54 -1.14
N ASP A 17 -14.06 33.85 0.13
CA ASP A 17 -12.77 33.50 0.76
C ASP A 17 -12.81 32.10 1.41
N GLU A 18 -13.94 31.40 1.48
CA GLU A 18 -14.04 30.04 2.03
C GLU A 18 -13.53 28.99 1.04
N ILE A 19 -12.63 28.14 1.48
CA ILE A 19 -12.07 27.03 0.68
C ILE A 19 -13.10 25.94 0.58
N ILE A 20 -13.50 25.60 -0.63
CA ILE A 20 -14.47 24.53 -0.89
C ILE A 20 -13.77 23.32 -1.52
N ARG A 21 -14.42 22.16 -1.44
CA ARG A 21 -13.93 20.90 -2.04
C ARG A 21 -13.46 21.05 -3.48
N ARG A 22 -14.20 21.79 -4.29
CA ARG A 22 -13.88 22.03 -5.70
C ARG A 22 -12.51 22.70 -5.91
N ASP A 23 -12.06 23.52 -4.97
CA ASP A 23 -10.75 24.18 -5.05
C ASP A 23 -9.62 23.16 -4.89
N ILE A 24 -9.78 22.21 -3.98
CA ILE A 24 -8.84 21.12 -3.75
C ILE A 24 -8.81 20.15 -4.94
N GLU A 25 -10.00 19.77 -5.46
CA GLU A 25 -10.11 18.93 -6.65
C GLU A 25 -9.40 19.54 -7.85
N ARG A 26 -9.53 20.85 -8.02
CA ARG A 26 -8.85 21.58 -9.09
C ARG A 26 -7.34 21.56 -8.92
N LEU A 27 -6.86 21.76 -7.71
CA LEU A 27 -5.44 21.68 -7.38
C LEU A 27 -4.88 20.28 -7.69
N ILE A 28 -5.58 19.22 -7.30
CA ILE A 28 -5.21 17.82 -7.59
C ILE A 28 -5.25 17.55 -9.12
N SER A 29 -6.31 18.01 -9.81
CA SER A 29 -6.46 17.83 -11.26
C SER A 29 -5.32 18.50 -12.04
N ASP A 30 -4.80 19.62 -11.55
CA ASP A 30 -3.65 20.28 -12.18
C ASP A 30 -2.36 19.46 -12.04
N MET A 31 -2.21 18.69 -10.97
CA MET A 31 -1.08 17.78 -10.79
C MET A 31 -1.10 16.60 -11.77
N TYR A 32 -2.28 16.12 -12.17
CA TYR A 32 -2.40 15.09 -13.22
C TYR A 32 -1.98 15.57 -14.62
N LYS A 33 -1.87 16.89 -14.83
CA LYS A 33 -1.43 17.49 -16.10
C LYS A 33 0.09 17.66 -16.20
N LEU A 34 0.84 17.28 -15.17
CA LEU A 34 2.29 17.40 -15.19
C LEU A 34 2.90 16.57 -16.31
N VAL A 35 3.88 17.15 -16.96
CA VAL A 35 4.61 16.49 -18.05
C VAL A 35 5.62 15.52 -17.45
N LEU A 36 5.42 14.25 -17.72
CA LEU A 36 6.32 13.17 -17.35
C LEU A 36 7.27 12.79 -18.49
N PRO A 37 8.36 12.08 -18.20
CA PRO A 37 9.18 11.47 -19.23
C PRO A 37 8.38 10.59 -20.19
N PRO A 38 8.77 10.50 -21.47
CA PRO A 38 8.07 9.66 -22.46
C PRO A 38 7.92 8.22 -21.99
N GLY A 39 6.71 7.67 -22.08
CA GLY A 39 6.42 6.29 -21.69
C GLY A 39 6.02 6.10 -20.22
N GLU A 40 5.86 7.17 -19.46
CA GLU A 40 5.33 7.17 -18.10
C GLU A 40 3.97 7.87 -18.04
N GLU A 41 3.10 7.41 -17.13
CA GLU A 41 1.84 8.07 -16.80
C GLU A 41 1.65 8.14 -15.29
N ILE A 42 0.92 9.14 -14.80
CA ILE A 42 0.60 9.30 -13.38
C ILE A 42 -0.45 8.27 -12.98
N ILE A 43 -0.16 7.51 -11.93
CA ILE A 43 -1.09 6.56 -11.31
C ILE A 43 -1.82 7.23 -10.15
N HIS A 44 -1.06 7.88 -9.23
CA HIS A 44 -1.62 8.54 -8.06
C HIS A 44 -1.02 9.92 -7.84
N VAL A 45 -1.85 10.83 -7.35
CA VAL A 45 -1.50 12.17 -6.86
C VAL A 45 -1.98 12.26 -5.41
N LEU A 46 -1.06 12.15 -4.46
CA LEU A 46 -1.34 12.06 -3.04
C LEU A 46 -0.94 13.35 -2.34
N PRO A 47 -1.89 14.18 -1.88
CA PRO A 47 -1.57 15.38 -1.13
C PRO A 47 -0.93 15.00 0.21
N GLN A 48 0.09 15.76 0.63
CA GLN A 48 0.80 15.56 1.89
C GLN A 48 0.22 16.50 2.96
N GLU A 49 0.53 17.76 2.85
CA GLU A 49 0.07 18.82 3.75
C GLU A 49 -0.28 20.04 2.92
N PHE A 50 -1.29 20.77 3.37
CA PHE A 50 -1.71 22.01 2.78
C PHE A 50 -1.10 23.21 3.52
N THR A 51 -0.90 24.28 2.78
CA THR A 51 -0.55 25.60 3.28
C THR A 51 -1.62 26.57 2.77
N VAL A 52 -2.30 27.26 3.68
CA VAL A 52 -3.31 28.26 3.34
C VAL A 52 -2.81 29.63 3.73
N ASP A 53 -2.73 30.56 2.79
CA ASP A 53 -2.26 31.95 2.98
C ASP A 53 -0.96 32.05 3.80
N ASN A 54 0.01 31.13 3.53
CA ASN A 54 1.31 30.96 4.20
C ASN A 54 1.26 30.27 5.60
N GLU A 55 0.13 29.77 6.08
CA GLU A 55 0.05 28.92 7.26
C GLU A 55 0.23 27.45 6.85
N PRO A 56 1.35 26.80 7.20
CA PRO A 56 1.65 25.41 6.84
C PRO A 56 1.02 24.42 7.83
N GLY A 57 1.05 23.11 7.47
CA GLY A 57 0.67 22.00 8.37
C GLY A 57 -0.83 21.77 8.46
N ILE A 58 -1.60 22.28 7.50
CA ILE A 58 -3.05 22.09 7.46
C ILE A 58 -3.34 20.76 6.78
N ARG A 59 -4.10 19.88 7.46
CA ARG A 59 -4.53 18.59 6.91
C ARG A 59 -5.82 18.72 6.14
N GLU A 60 -6.79 19.46 6.67
CA GLU A 60 -8.09 19.67 6.06
C GLU A 60 -8.36 21.17 5.86
N PRO A 61 -8.14 21.69 4.65
CA PRO A 61 -8.33 23.09 4.36
C PRO A 61 -9.79 23.46 4.04
N ILE A 62 -10.69 22.48 3.84
CA ILE A 62 -12.09 22.71 3.45
C ILE A 62 -12.83 23.39 4.61
N GLY A 63 -13.58 24.49 4.30
CA GLY A 63 -14.28 25.30 5.28
C GLY A 63 -13.41 26.40 5.92
N MET A 64 -12.12 26.43 5.67
CA MET A 64 -11.23 27.51 6.12
C MET A 64 -11.36 28.74 5.23
N ALA A 65 -11.20 29.91 5.83
CA ALA A 65 -11.04 31.15 5.07
C ALA A 65 -9.61 31.23 4.51
N GLY A 66 -9.47 31.45 3.21
CA GLY A 66 -8.17 31.59 2.56
C GLY A 66 -8.28 31.70 1.05
N ARG A 67 -7.31 32.37 0.44
CA ARG A 67 -7.28 32.57 -1.02
C ARG A 67 -6.20 31.80 -1.73
N ARG A 68 -5.07 31.56 -1.07
CA ARG A 68 -3.94 30.84 -1.67
C ARG A 68 -3.78 29.49 -0.99
N ILE A 69 -4.00 28.45 -1.77
CA ILE A 69 -3.88 27.07 -1.32
C ILE A 69 -2.64 26.46 -2.00
N GLU A 70 -1.76 25.93 -1.20
CA GLU A 70 -0.59 25.19 -1.68
C GLU A 70 -0.59 23.82 -1.04
N ALA A 71 -0.10 22.81 -1.77
CA ALA A 71 0.14 21.50 -1.20
C ALA A 71 1.41 20.88 -1.79
N ASN A 72 2.12 20.11 -0.98
CA ASN A 72 3.12 19.19 -1.48
C ASN A 72 2.42 17.90 -1.86
N PHE A 73 2.72 17.39 -3.03
CA PHE A 73 2.15 16.17 -3.57
C PHE A 73 3.20 15.09 -3.70
N HIS A 74 2.85 13.90 -3.26
CA HIS A 74 3.56 12.67 -3.57
C HIS A 74 2.91 12.08 -4.82
N ILE A 75 3.61 12.17 -5.95
CA ILE A 75 3.10 11.76 -7.25
C ILE A 75 3.75 10.44 -7.62
N ILE A 76 2.94 9.45 -7.91
CA ILE A 76 3.37 8.11 -8.29
C ILE A 76 3.11 7.91 -9.77
N SER A 77 4.16 7.58 -10.51
CA SER A 77 4.10 7.28 -11.94
C SER A 77 4.49 5.84 -12.25
N GLY A 78 3.93 5.32 -13.33
CA GLY A 78 4.23 3.99 -13.84
C GLY A 78 4.47 3.99 -15.34
N ARG A 79 5.08 2.91 -15.84
CA ARG A 79 5.26 2.73 -17.27
C ARG A 79 3.93 2.43 -17.95
N VAL A 80 3.61 3.21 -18.98
CA VAL A 80 2.40 3.05 -19.80
C VAL A 80 2.24 1.61 -20.32
N THR A 81 3.36 0.95 -20.69
CA THR A 81 3.34 -0.43 -21.18
C THR A 81 2.83 -1.42 -20.15
N ASP A 82 3.26 -1.27 -18.89
CA ASP A 82 2.88 -2.19 -17.81
C ASP A 82 1.40 -2.00 -17.46
N ILE A 83 0.97 -0.75 -17.35
CA ILE A 83 -0.44 -0.40 -17.11
C ILE A 83 -1.35 -0.94 -18.22
N LYS A 84 -0.96 -0.76 -19.49
CA LYS A 84 -1.69 -1.32 -20.63
C LYS A 84 -1.75 -2.85 -20.61
N ASN A 85 -0.68 -3.52 -20.18
CA ASN A 85 -0.66 -4.97 -20.07
C ASN A 85 -1.62 -5.46 -18.99
N ILE A 86 -1.66 -4.80 -17.82
CA ILE A 86 -2.62 -5.12 -16.75
C ILE A 86 -4.05 -4.95 -17.27
N LYS A 87 -4.38 -3.79 -17.84
CA LYS A 87 -5.71 -3.53 -18.42
C LYS A 87 -6.10 -4.60 -19.44
N LYS A 88 -5.21 -4.92 -20.38
CA LYS A 88 -5.46 -5.94 -21.39
C LYS A 88 -5.72 -7.33 -20.79
N CYS A 89 -5.03 -7.71 -19.72
CA CYS A 89 -5.28 -8.98 -19.03
C CYS A 89 -6.70 -9.05 -18.45
N ILE A 90 -7.14 -7.94 -17.84
CA ILE A 90 -8.48 -7.82 -17.24
C ILE A 90 -9.55 -7.79 -18.32
N ASP A 91 -9.37 -7.01 -19.39
CA ASP A 91 -10.27 -6.93 -20.55
C ASP A 91 -10.44 -8.32 -21.21
N ASN A 92 -9.35 -9.09 -21.34
CA ASN A 92 -9.39 -10.45 -21.87
C ASN A 92 -10.22 -11.42 -20.99
N SER A 93 -10.44 -11.07 -19.73
CA SER A 93 -11.29 -11.82 -18.79
C SER A 93 -12.75 -11.33 -18.80
N ASN A 94 -13.13 -10.44 -19.73
CA ASN A 94 -14.42 -9.77 -19.82
C ASN A 94 -14.79 -8.98 -18.55
N LEU A 95 -13.80 -8.36 -17.91
CA LEU A 95 -13.95 -7.46 -16.78
C LEU A 95 -13.45 -6.07 -17.17
N GLU A 96 -14.00 -5.04 -16.54
CA GLU A 96 -13.54 -3.66 -16.68
C GLU A 96 -12.65 -3.26 -15.50
N VAL A 97 -11.63 -2.46 -15.77
CA VAL A 97 -10.79 -1.86 -14.73
C VAL A 97 -11.47 -0.61 -14.20
N ALA A 98 -11.97 -0.65 -12.98
CA ALA A 98 -12.56 0.52 -12.33
C ALA A 98 -11.47 1.50 -11.92
N GLU A 99 -10.42 1.02 -11.23
CA GLU A 99 -9.32 1.84 -10.73
C GLU A 99 -8.01 1.04 -10.68
N LEU A 100 -6.87 1.75 -10.73
CA LEU A 100 -5.55 1.20 -10.47
C LEU A 100 -5.08 1.71 -9.12
N ILE A 101 -4.75 0.80 -8.22
CA ILE A 101 -4.29 1.10 -6.86
C ILE A 101 -2.87 0.59 -6.70
N LEU A 102 -2.00 1.41 -6.10
CA LEU A 102 -0.64 1.00 -5.77
C LEU A 102 -0.68 -0.12 -4.72
N GLU A 103 0.13 -1.17 -4.93
CA GLU A 103 0.17 -2.36 -4.08
C GLU A 103 0.29 -2.03 -2.58
N PRO A 104 1.28 -1.24 -2.09
CA PRO A 104 1.36 -0.93 -0.67
C PRO A 104 0.21 -0.08 -0.13
N LEU A 105 -0.51 0.69 -0.96
CA LEU A 105 -1.74 1.36 -0.54
C LEU A 105 -2.87 0.35 -0.30
N ALA A 106 -2.97 -0.65 -1.15
CA ALA A 106 -3.96 -1.71 -0.95
C ALA A 106 -3.60 -2.56 0.28
N SER A 107 -2.35 -3.05 0.36
CA SER A 107 -1.90 -3.89 1.48
C SER A 107 -2.03 -3.18 2.83
N SER A 108 -1.80 -1.85 2.90
CA SER A 108 -1.94 -1.08 4.13
C SER A 108 -3.37 -1.09 4.69
N GLU A 109 -4.39 -1.10 3.84
CA GLU A 109 -5.79 -1.16 4.28
C GLU A 109 -6.14 -2.51 4.93
N ALA A 110 -5.40 -3.56 4.61
CA ALA A 110 -5.65 -4.89 5.14
C ALA A 110 -4.86 -5.22 6.41
N VAL A 111 -3.71 -4.55 6.63
CA VAL A 111 -2.74 -4.99 7.65
C VAL A 111 -2.29 -3.91 8.64
N LEU A 112 -2.61 -2.63 8.39
CA LEU A 112 -2.30 -1.51 9.28
C LEU A 112 -3.60 -0.95 9.88
N ASP A 113 -3.55 -0.59 11.14
CA ASP A 113 -4.59 0.22 11.77
C ASP A 113 -4.28 1.73 11.64
N GLU A 114 -5.27 2.56 11.96
CA GLU A 114 -5.14 4.02 11.88
C GLU A 114 -4.18 4.57 12.93
N ASP A 115 -4.07 3.94 14.10
CA ASP A 115 -3.14 4.36 15.14
C ASP A 115 -1.69 4.14 14.70
N GLU A 116 -1.38 3.02 14.03
CA GLU A 116 -0.07 2.75 13.44
C GLU A 116 0.27 3.75 12.33
N LYS A 117 -0.68 4.03 11.43
CA LYS A 117 -0.49 5.02 10.36
C LYS A 117 -0.24 6.42 10.93
N ASN A 118 -0.93 6.80 12.03
CA ASN A 118 -0.75 8.07 12.71
C ASN A 118 0.57 8.15 13.48
N ALA A 119 0.93 7.10 14.21
CA ALA A 119 2.15 7.04 15.02
C ALA A 119 3.43 7.02 14.18
N GLY A 120 3.32 6.59 12.92
CA GLY A 120 4.44 6.39 12.01
C GLY A 120 4.85 4.93 11.91
N VAL A 121 4.68 4.34 10.73
CA VAL A 121 4.93 2.92 10.46
C VAL A 121 5.49 2.73 9.05
N VAL A 122 6.34 1.72 8.89
CA VAL A 122 6.80 1.25 7.59
C VAL A 122 6.07 -0.04 7.25
N LEU A 123 5.39 -0.06 6.13
CA LEU A 123 4.88 -1.29 5.52
C LEU A 123 5.88 -1.81 4.50
N VAL A 124 6.23 -3.09 4.62
CA VAL A 124 7.13 -3.79 3.70
C VAL A 124 6.41 -5.02 3.15
N ASP A 125 5.98 -4.97 1.91
CA ASP A 125 5.34 -6.09 1.21
C ASP A 125 6.40 -6.87 0.43
N ILE A 126 6.74 -8.06 0.89
CA ILE A 126 7.75 -8.92 0.28
C ILE A 126 7.06 -9.93 -0.64
N GLY A 127 6.94 -9.55 -1.90
CA GLY A 127 6.36 -10.37 -2.95
C GLY A 127 7.33 -11.40 -3.55
N GLY A 128 6.92 -11.97 -4.68
CA GLY A 128 7.79 -12.89 -5.43
C GLY A 128 8.89 -12.18 -6.21
N GLY A 129 8.58 -11.09 -6.90
CA GLY A 129 9.48 -10.35 -7.78
C GLY A 129 10.01 -9.04 -7.20
N THR A 130 9.26 -8.41 -6.32
CA THR A 130 9.53 -7.12 -5.73
C THR A 130 9.38 -7.15 -4.21
N THR A 131 9.96 -6.17 -3.57
CA THR A 131 9.67 -5.76 -2.20
C THR A 131 9.24 -4.30 -2.25
N ASP A 132 8.00 -4.05 -1.88
CA ASP A 132 7.38 -2.74 -1.91
C ASP A 132 7.41 -2.12 -0.51
N VAL A 133 7.88 -0.88 -0.42
CA VAL A 133 8.04 -0.14 0.83
C VAL A 133 7.13 1.08 0.82
N ALA A 134 6.37 1.27 1.88
CA ALA A 134 5.58 2.48 2.11
C ALA A 134 5.74 2.96 3.54
N ILE A 135 5.97 4.25 3.72
CA ILE A 135 6.11 4.89 5.02
C ILE A 135 4.90 5.78 5.25
N PHE A 136 4.20 5.52 6.35
CA PHE A 136 3.08 6.32 6.82
C PHE A 136 3.52 7.11 8.05
N HIS A 137 3.05 8.33 8.17
CA HIS A 137 3.22 9.15 9.37
C HIS A 137 2.11 10.19 9.39
N GLU A 138 1.45 10.33 10.52
CA GLU A 138 0.29 11.21 10.69
C GLU A 138 -0.88 10.86 9.76
N GLY A 139 -1.11 9.56 9.52
CA GLY A 139 -2.16 9.06 8.63
C GLY A 139 -1.87 9.24 7.14
N ILE A 140 -0.72 9.82 6.77
CA ILE A 140 -0.37 10.17 5.39
C ILE A 140 0.80 9.31 4.92
N ILE A 141 0.72 8.84 3.67
CA ILE A 141 1.85 8.17 3.04
C ILE A 141 2.93 9.20 2.68
N ARG A 142 4.10 9.07 3.27
CA ARG A 142 5.21 10.02 3.14
C ARG A 142 6.26 9.60 2.14
N HIS A 143 6.47 8.31 1.98
CA HIS A 143 7.46 7.75 1.07
C HIS A 143 6.99 6.42 0.50
N THR A 144 7.34 6.15 -0.76
CA THR A 144 7.13 4.85 -1.41
C THR A 144 8.35 4.48 -2.23
N ALA A 145 8.74 3.22 -2.17
CA ALA A 145 9.82 2.67 -2.99
C ALA A 145 9.51 1.24 -3.42
N VAL A 146 10.10 0.82 -4.54
CA VAL A 146 9.99 -0.54 -5.05
C VAL A 146 11.38 -1.10 -5.27
N ILE A 147 11.73 -2.12 -4.52
CA ILE A 147 12.99 -2.84 -4.59
C ILE A 147 12.78 -4.04 -5.52
N PRO A 148 13.54 -4.18 -6.63
CA PRO A 148 13.33 -5.24 -7.62
C PRO A 148 13.94 -6.60 -7.18
N LEU A 149 13.79 -6.92 -5.90
CA LEU A 149 14.20 -8.15 -5.25
C LEU A 149 13.02 -8.70 -4.43
N GLY A 150 12.84 -10.02 -4.44
CA GLY A 150 11.77 -10.68 -3.69
C GLY A 150 12.02 -12.18 -3.56
N GLY A 151 11.00 -12.96 -3.20
CA GLY A 151 11.11 -14.39 -2.95
C GLY A 151 11.66 -15.23 -4.11
N ASN A 152 11.51 -14.78 -5.36
CA ASN A 152 12.00 -15.52 -6.53
C ASN A 152 13.53 -15.56 -6.62
N ILE A 153 14.23 -14.50 -6.20
CA ILE A 153 15.68 -14.48 -6.21
C ILE A 153 16.23 -15.39 -5.12
N VAL A 154 15.57 -15.45 -3.95
CA VAL A 154 15.89 -16.42 -2.89
C VAL A 154 15.78 -17.85 -3.42
N THR A 155 14.72 -18.15 -4.17
CA THR A 155 14.53 -19.47 -4.81
C THR A 155 15.66 -19.78 -5.80
N GLU A 156 16.11 -18.78 -6.55
CA GLU A 156 17.20 -18.93 -7.51
C GLU A 156 18.55 -19.18 -6.82
N ASP A 157 18.82 -18.48 -5.70
CA ASP A 157 20.02 -18.70 -4.90
C ASP A 157 20.05 -20.11 -4.29
N ILE A 158 18.90 -20.59 -3.77
CA ILE A 158 18.76 -21.97 -3.30
C ILE A 158 18.98 -22.96 -4.46
N ARG A 159 18.39 -22.70 -5.62
CA ARG A 159 18.57 -23.53 -6.81
C ARG A 159 20.04 -23.70 -7.16
N GLN A 160 20.80 -22.63 -7.15
CA GLN A 160 22.23 -22.63 -7.47
C GLN A 160 23.05 -23.24 -6.33
N GLY A 161 22.90 -22.74 -5.11
CA GLY A 161 23.69 -23.16 -3.94
C GLY A 161 23.46 -24.62 -3.57
N CYS A 162 22.21 -25.10 -3.66
CA CYS A 162 21.88 -26.50 -3.44
C CYS A 162 21.94 -27.37 -4.71
N SER A 163 22.15 -26.80 -5.91
CA SER A 163 22.14 -27.51 -7.20
C SER A 163 20.92 -28.43 -7.37
N VAL A 164 19.71 -27.87 -7.20
CA VAL A 164 18.42 -28.56 -7.29
C VAL A 164 17.55 -27.95 -8.39
N LEU A 165 16.40 -28.55 -8.70
CA LEU A 165 15.43 -27.94 -9.60
C LEU A 165 14.74 -26.74 -8.95
N ARG A 166 14.28 -25.76 -9.75
CA ARG A 166 13.58 -24.58 -9.24
C ARG A 166 12.37 -24.93 -8.39
N SER A 167 11.58 -25.93 -8.79
CA SER A 167 10.42 -26.41 -8.02
C SER A 167 10.83 -27.01 -6.67
N GLN A 168 11.97 -27.71 -6.62
CA GLN A 168 12.51 -28.24 -5.37
C GLN A 168 13.07 -27.11 -4.48
N ALA A 169 13.75 -26.14 -5.07
CA ALA A 169 14.23 -24.97 -4.35
C ALA A 169 13.08 -24.16 -3.71
N GLU A 170 11.97 -24.00 -4.44
CA GLU A 170 10.76 -23.33 -3.89
C GLU A 170 10.16 -24.12 -2.72
N LEU A 171 10.07 -25.45 -2.83
CA LEU A 171 9.63 -26.30 -1.73
C LEU A 171 10.56 -26.25 -0.52
N LEU A 172 11.89 -26.20 -0.74
CA LEU A 172 12.86 -26.04 0.32
C LEU A 172 12.68 -24.71 1.03
N LYS A 173 12.54 -23.61 0.28
CA LYS A 173 12.29 -22.27 0.83
C LYS A 173 11.02 -22.23 1.68
N THR A 174 9.90 -22.68 1.13
CA THR A 174 8.60 -22.52 1.78
C THR A 174 8.38 -23.45 2.97
N ARG A 175 8.97 -24.66 2.96
CA ARG A 175 8.77 -25.64 4.03
C ARG A 175 9.84 -25.60 5.10
N PHE A 176 11.08 -25.33 4.74
CA PHE A 176 12.25 -25.47 5.62
C PHE A 176 13.06 -24.18 5.71
N GLY A 177 12.70 -23.14 4.97
CA GLY A 177 13.42 -21.88 4.95
C GLY A 177 13.40 -21.16 6.29
N SER A 178 14.56 -20.58 6.62
CA SER A 178 14.76 -19.73 7.80
C SER A 178 15.65 -18.54 7.41
N ALA A 179 15.32 -17.36 7.89
CA ALA A 179 16.11 -16.15 7.68
C ALA A 179 17.32 -16.04 8.63
N LEU A 180 17.41 -16.90 9.64
CA LEU A 180 18.54 -16.96 10.58
C LEU A 180 19.12 -18.37 10.60
N ALA A 181 20.37 -18.51 10.19
CA ALA A 181 21.04 -19.83 10.12
C ALA A 181 21.33 -20.41 11.49
N ASP A 182 21.67 -19.59 12.46
CA ASP A 182 22.05 -20.03 13.81
C ASP A 182 20.87 -20.54 14.64
N GLU A 183 19.64 -20.21 14.24
CA GLU A 183 18.40 -20.76 14.84
C GLU A 183 18.10 -22.21 14.39
N ASN A 184 18.91 -22.78 13.48
CA ASN A 184 18.72 -24.11 12.93
C ASN A 184 19.75 -25.10 13.47
N LYS A 185 19.29 -26.32 13.74
CA LYS A 185 20.17 -27.40 14.25
C LYS A 185 21.18 -27.85 13.21
N GLU A 186 22.42 -28.06 13.62
CA GLU A 186 23.51 -28.47 12.72
C GLU A 186 23.31 -29.85 12.05
N ASN A 187 22.64 -30.76 12.75
CA ASN A 187 22.46 -32.14 12.31
C ASN A 187 21.14 -32.40 11.56
N GLU A 188 20.38 -31.36 11.22
CA GLU A 188 19.14 -31.52 10.49
C GLU A 188 19.40 -31.50 8.98
N VAL A 189 18.97 -32.59 8.32
CA VAL A 189 19.21 -32.82 6.88
C VAL A 189 17.89 -33.12 6.18
N ILE A 190 17.71 -32.56 5.00
CA ILE A 190 16.55 -32.77 4.13
C ILE A 190 17.02 -33.62 2.94
N CYS A 191 16.33 -34.74 2.68
CA CYS A 191 16.52 -35.55 1.49
C CYS A 191 15.65 -35.02 0.35
N VAL A 192 16.30 -34.56 -0.73
CA VAL A 192 15.64 -34.11 -1.96
C VAL A 192 15.74 -35.23 -3.00
N PRO A 193 14.62 -35.69 -3.58
CA PRO A 193 14.65 -36.74 -4.60
C PRO A 193 15.53 -36.36 -5.80
N GLY A 194 16.41 -37.26 -6.20
CA GLY A 194 17.22 -37.09 -7.42
C GLY A 194 16.40 -37.20 -8.70
N LEU A 195 16.95 -36.70 -9.81
CA LEU A 195 16.41 -36.95 -11.14
C LEU A 195 16.51 -38.44 -11.48
N LYS A 196 15.73 -38.92 -12.47
CA LYS A 196 15.70 -40.32 -12.89
C LYS A 196 17.11 -40.94 -12.94
N GLY A 197 17.34 -41.97 -12.13
CA GLY A 197 18.59 -42.70 -12.04
C GLY A 197 19.72 -42.06 -11.21
N ARG A 198 19.40 -40.96 -10.49
CA ARG A 198 20.36 -40.34 -9.56
C ARG A 198 19.91 -40.57 -8.12
N GLU A 199 20.88 -40.67 -7.22
CA GLU A 199 20.65 -40.78 -5.79
C GLU A 199 20.00 -39.51 -5.23
N PRO A 200 19.23 -39.61 -4.16
CA PRO A 200 18.71 -38.46 -3.44
C PRO A 200 19.87 -37.58 -2.95
N LYS A 201 19.62 -36.27 -2.90
CA LYS A 201 20.59 -35.30 -2.40
C LYS A 201 20.24 -34.91 -0.98
N GLU A 202 21.21 -34.97 -0.09
CA GLU A 202 21.09 -34.48 1.27
C GLU A 202 21.49 -33.00 1.34
N ILE A 203 20.64 -32.20 1.97
CA ILE A 203 20.85 -30.74 2.13
C ILE A 203 20.72 -30.44 3.62
N SER A 204 21.75 -29.86 4.21
CA SER A 204 21.70 -29.35 5.58
C SER A 204 20.74 -28.17 5.69
N VAL A 205 19.83 -28.20 6.66
CA VAL A 205 18.89 -27.10 6.95
C VAL A 205 19.64 -25.81 7.29
N LYS A 206 20.74 -25.92 8.05
CA LYS A 206 21.59 -24.78 8.41
C LYS A 206 22.23 -24.15 7.16
N ASN A 207 22.76 -24.97 6.22
CA ASN A 207 23.32 -24.45 4.98
C ASN A 207 22.25 -23.81 4.09
N LEU A 208 21.05 -24.37 4.02
CA LEU A 208 19.91 -23.76 3.34
C LEU A 208 19.60 -22.40 3.95
N ALA A 209 19.58 -22.32 5.28
CA ALA A 209 19.32 -21.07 6.01
C ALA A 209 20.40 -20.02 5.75
N TYR A 210 21.69 -20.37 5.65
CA TYR A 210 22.75 -19.42 5.28
C TYR A 210 22.54 -18.82 3.89
N ILE A 211 22.11 -19.61 2.91
CA ILE A 211 21.81 -19.10 1.56
C ILE A 211 20.65 -18.10 1.61
N ILE A 212 19.58 -18.45 2.34
CA ILE A 212 18.39 -17.61 2.48
C ILE A 212 18.73 -16.34 3.26
N GLN A 213 19.44 -16.45 4.37
CA GLN A 213 19.82 -15.31 5.22
C GLN A 213 20.61 -14.28 4.42
N ALA A 214 21.64 -14.69 3.70
CA ALA A 214 22.47 -13.76 2.91
C ALA A 214 21.63 -12.92 1.93
N ARG A 215 20.62 -13.53 1.27
CA ARG A 215 19.74 -12.80 0.35
C ARG A 215 18.74 -11.92 1.09
N MET A 216 18.20 -12.40 2.20
CA MET A 216 17.26 -11.60 2.99
C MET A 216 17.95 -10.41 3.66
N GLU A 217 19.20 -10.56 4.11
CA GLU A 217 20.02 -9.44 4.59
C GLU A 217 20.12 -8.34 3.53
N GLU A 218 20.46 -8.69 2.29
CA GLU A 218 20.53 -7.73 1.18
C GLU A 218 19.19 -7.03 0.94
N ILE A 219 18.07 -7.77 0.93
CA ILE A 219 16.75 -7.17 0.73
C ILE A 219 16.44 -6.19 1.87
N ILE A 220 16.67 -6.58 3.13
CA ILE A 220 16.37 -5.74 4.29
C ILE A 220 17.31 -4.53 4.38
N GLU A 221 18.57 -4.66 3.98
CA GLU A 221 19.49 -3.52 3.86
C GLU A 221 18.98 -2.48 2.85
N HIS A 222 18.42 -2.91 1.72
CA HIS A 222 17.76 -2.00 0.77
C HIS A 222 16.51 -1.35 1.38
N VAL A 223 15.68 -2.09 2.11
CA VAL A 223 14.54 -1.54 2.83
C VAL A 223 15.01 -0.47 3.83
N TYR A 224 16.05 -0.77 4.61
CA TYR A 224 16.59 0.16 5.60
C TYR A 224 17.20 1.41 4.95
N TYR A 225 17.84 1.25 3.78
CA TYR A 225 18.29 2.38 2.99
C TYR A 225 17.14 3.32 2.60
N GLU A 226 16.00 2.77 2.14
CA GLU A 226 14.81 3.56 1.80
C GLU A 226 14.21 4.26 3.04
N ILE A 227 14.20 3.60 4.20
CA ILE A 227 13.76 4.20 5.46
C ILE A 227 14.63 5.41 5.82
N LYS A 228 15.96 5.27 5.75
CA LYS A 228 16.90 6.36 6.02
C LYS A 228 16.77 7.51 5.03
N SER A 229 16.68 7.19 3.75
CA SER A 229 16.59 8.19 2.68
C SER A 229 15.30 9.01 2.74
N SER A 230 14.22 8.44 3.29
CA SER A 230 12.96 9.13 3.50
C SER A 230 13.02 10.25 4.54
N GLY A 231 13.97 10.20 5.47
CA GLY A 231 14.09 11.14 6.61
C GLY A 231 13.08 10.88 7.74
N TYR A 232 12.35 9.78 7.71
CA TYR A 232 11.35 9.41 8.74
C TYR A 232 11.85 8.38 9.75
N GLU A 233 13.09 7.91 9.68
CA GLU A 233 13.66 6.86 10.53
C GLU A 233 13.34 7.06 12.03
N ASN A 234 13.45 8.27 12.53
CA ASN A 234 13.22 8.61 13.95
C ASN A 234 11.74 8.91 14.31
N LYS A 235 10.81 8.68 13.38
CA LYS A 235 9.38 8.98 13.53
C LYS A 235 8.51 7.73 13.37
N LEU A 236 9.08 6.55 13.54
CA LEU A 236 8.45 5.25 13.30
C LEU A 236 8.11 4.56 14.62
N ILE A 237 7.19 5.15 15.39
CA ILE A 237 6.75 4.57 16.67
C ILE A 237 6.01 3.24 16.45
N GLY A 238 5.27 3.12 15.33
CA GLY A 238 4.59 1.90 14.91
C GLY A 238 5.52 0.82 14.33
N GLY A 239 6.84 1.12 14.20
CA GLY A 239 7.83 0.16 13.76
C GLY A 239 7.73 -0.23 12.29
N ILE A 240 8.07 -1.50 12.00
CA ILE A 240 8.02 -2.10 10.67
C ILE A 240 6.97 -3.20 10.66
N VAL A 241 6.07 -3.16 9.69
CA VAL A 241 5.09 -4.23 9.43
C VAL A 241 5.47 -4.91 8.13
N ILE A 242 5.83 -6.19 8.20
CA ILE A 242 6.14 -7.01 7.02
C ILE A 242 4.93 -7.82 6.59
N THR A 243 4.62 -7.85 5.31
CA THR A 243 3.52 -8.62 4.73
C THR A 243 3.94 -9.28 3.41
N GLY A 244 3.00 -9.88 2.69
CA GLY A 244 3.29 -10.63 1.48
C GLY A 244 3.77 -12.06 1.73
N GLY A 245 4.01 -12.80 0.65
CA GLY A 245 4.44 -14.20 0.71
C GLY A 245 5.78 -14.41 1.42
N GLY A 246 6.70 -13.46 1.27
CA GLY A 246 8.03 -13.48 1.89
C GLY A 246 8.00 -13.31 3.41
N ALA A 247 7.01 -12.61 3.95
CA ALA A 247 6.86 -12.40 5.39
C ALA A 247 6.62 -13.69 6.19
N GLN A 248 6.25 -14.78 5.52
CA GLN A 248 6.05 -16.09 6.14
C GLN A 248 7.35 -16.86 6.41
N LEU A 249 8.50 -16.32 5.98
CA LEU A 249 9.79 -16.95 6.22
C LEU A 249 10.11 -16.96 7.73
N LYS A 250 10.50 -18.12 8.25
CA LYS A 250 10.82 -18.26 9.68
C LYS A 250 11.95 -17.31 10.07
N HIS A 251 11.84 -16.74 11.26
CA HIS A 251 12.83 -15.84 11.87
C HIS A 251 13.10 -14.53 11.08
N LEU A 252 12.22 -14.18 10.12
CA LEU A 252 12.40 -12.95 9.34
C LEU A 252 12.21 -11.70 10.20
N VAL A 253 11.24 -11.71 11.11
CA VAL A 253 11.02 -10.61 12.08
C VAL A 253 12.31 -10.29 12.84
N GLN A 254 12.93 -11.32 13.41
CA GLN A 254 14.18 -11.17 14.17
C GLN A 254 15.33 -10.64 13.29
N LEU A 255 15.40 -11.08 12.03
CA LEU A 255 16.40 -10.55 11.10
C LEU A 255 16.18 -9.07 10.79
N VAL A 256 14.92 -8.66 10.56
CA VAL A 256 14.57 -7.26 10.33
C VAL A 256 14.94 -6.40 11.54
N GLU A 257 14.56 -6.81 12.74
CA GLU A 257 14.90 -6.11 13.99
C GLU A 257 16.42 -6.03 14.22
N TYR A 258 17.14 -7.11 13.91
CA TYR A 258 18.59 -7.16 14.06
C TYR A 258 19.30 -6.16 13.12
N ILE A 259 18.87 -6.05 11.87
CA ILE A 259 19.50 -5.16 10.88
C ILE A 259 19.09 -3.71 11.08
N THR A 260 17.82 -3.46 11.38
CA THR A 260 17.27 -2.10 11.39
C THR A 260 17.31 -1.46 12.77
N GLY A 261 17.28 -2.24 13.84
CA GLY A 261 17.10 -1.77 15.21
C GLY A 261 15.69 -1.24 15.50
N ILE A 262 14.72 -1.50 14.62
CA ILE A 262 13.34 -1.05 14.72
C ILE A 262 12.45 -2.26 14.99
N ASP A 263 11.48 -2.14 15.89
CA ASP A 263 10.52 -3.19 16.20
C ASP A 263 9.77 -3.64 14.94
N CYS A 264 9.56 -4.96 14.79
CA CYS A 264 8.95 -5.54 13.61
C CYS A 264 7.83 -6.53 13.95
N ARG A 265 6.76 -6.52 13.17
CA ARG A 265 5.69 -7.53 13.23
C ARG A 265 5.29 -8.01 11.84
N VAL A 266 4.65 -9.18 11.79
CA VAL A 266 3.97 -9.63 10.57
C VAL A 266 2.58 -9.02 10.51
N GLY A 267 2.22 -8.41 9.37
CA GLY A 267 0.90 -7.92 9.07
C GLY A 267 0.02 -9.04 8.49
N PHE A 268 -1.07 -9.33 9.18
CA PHE A 268 -2.07 -10.32 8.75
C PHE A 268 -3.38 -9.59 8.42
N PRO A 269 -4.07 -9.92 7.31
CA PRO A 269 -5.34 -9.30 6.96
C PRO A 269 -6.52 -9.88 7.76
N ASN A 270 -6.35 -10.05 9.08
CA ASN A 270 -7.28 -10.77 9.94
C ASN A 270 -8.48 -9.96 10.40
N GLU A 271 -8.31 -8.65 10.58
CA GLU A 271 -9.27 -7.79 11.28
C GLU A 271 -10.55 -7.58 10.45
N TYR A 272 -10.41 -7.55 9.13
CA TYR A 272 -11.50 -7.32 8.19
C TYR A 272 -12.22 -8.61 7.75
N LEU A 273 -11.72 -9.79 8.15
CA LEU A 273 -12.33 -11.06 7.83
C LEU A 273 -13.31 -11.48 8.92
N SER A 274 -14.62 -11.22 8.73
CA SER A 274 -15.63 -11.69 9.66
C SER A 274 -15.73 -13.22 9.63
N LYS A 275 -15.91 -13.83 10.82
CA LYS A 275 -16.19 -15.27 10.95
C LYS A 275 -17.61 -15.57 10.46
N ASN A 276 -17.83 -15.57 9.16
CA ASN A 276 -19.10 -15.92 8.58
C ASN A 276 -19.10 -17.42 8.22
N GLU A 277 -20.21 -18.10 8.50
CA GLU A 277 -20.41 -19.53 8.20
C GLU A 277 -20.44 -19.83 6.67
N VAL A 278 -20.39 -18.79 5.84
CA VAL A 278 -20.50 -18.88 4.37
C VAL A 278 -19.22 -19.42 3.73
N LEU A 279 -18.05 -19.16 4.32
CA LEU A 279 -16.78 -19.64 3.76
C LEU A 279 -16.36 -20.96 4.41
N PRO A 280 -15.93 -21.97 3.62
CA PRO A 280 -15.32 -23.17 4.17
C PRO A 280 -14.14 -22.84 5.07
N LYS A 281 -14.06 -23.45 6.26
CA LYS A 281 -12.99 -23.19 7.24
C LYS A 281 -11.57 -23.20 6.65
N PRO A 282 -11.18 -24.16 5.77
CA PRO A 282 -9.85 -24.16 5.18
C PRO A 282 -9.55 -22.89 4.37
N LEU A 283 -10.51 -22.43 3.57
CA LEU A 283 -10.36 -21.21 2.77
C LEU A 283 -10.28 -19.96 3.64
N PHE A 284 -11.07 -19.91 4.71
CA PHE A 284 -11.04 -18.79 5.67
C PHE A 284 -9.66 -18.67 6.35
N GLU A 285 -9.08 -19.80 6.78
CA GLU A 285 -7.74 -19.78 7.39
C GLU A 285 -6.64 -19.45 6.36
N GLU A 286 -6.81 -19.83 5.11
CA GLU A 286 -5.90 -19.49 4.02
C GLU A 286 -5.90 -17.98 3.74
N LEU A 287 -7.08 -17.34 3.70
CA LEU A 287 -7.23 -15.90 3.47
C LEU A 287 -6.60 -15.03 4.57
N LYS A 288 -6.37 -15.55 5.76
CA LYS A 288 -5.66 -14.84 6.83
C LYS A 288 -4.15 -14.74 6.60
N SER A 289 -3.62 -15.45 5.63
CA SER A 289 -2.19 -15.40 5.32
C SER A 289 -1.78 -14.02 4.80
N PRO A 290 -0.59 -13.52 5.17
CA PRO A 290 -0.02 -12.30 4.61
C PRO A 290 0.04 -12.30 3.07
N TRP A 291 0.04 -13.46 2.45
CA TRP A 291 -0.01 -13.61 0.99
C TRP A 291 -1.21 -12.90 0.34
N TYR A 292 -2.34 -12.81 1.07
CA TYR A 292 -3.57 -12.22 0.55
C TYR A 292 -3.77 -10.75 0.95
N ALA A 293 -2.79 -10.12 1.60
CA ALA A 293 -2.90 -8.75 2.11
C ALA A 293 -3.36 -7.77 1.02
N THR A 294 -2.66 -7.75 -0.12
CA THR A 294 -3.00 -6.89 -1.27
C THR A 294 -4.41 -7.17 -1.82
N SER A 295 -4.76 -8.44 -1.98
CA SER A 295 -6.06 -8.83 -2.55
C SER A 295 -7.21 -8.40 -1.62
N ILE A 296 -7.05 -8.58 -0.32
CA ILE A 296 -8.04 -8.17 0.68
C ILE A 296 -8.12 -6.65 0.76
N GLY A 297 -6.98 -5.97 0.72
CA GLY A 297 -6.93 -4.51 0.68
C GLY A 297 -7.62 -3.92 -0.56
N LEU A 298 -7.43 -4.52 -1.74
CA LEU A 298 -8.17 -4.14 -2.94
C LEU A 298 -9.68 -4.33 -2.80
N LEU A 299 -10.10 -5.43 -2.16
CA LEU A 299 -11.52 -5.69 -1.90
C LEU A 299 -12.12 -4.66 -0.94
N ILE A 300 -11.40 -4.33 0.15
CA ILE A 300 -11.80 -3.30 1.11
C ILE A 300 -11.98 -1.96 0.39
N LYS A 301 -10.99 -1.56 -0.41
CA LYS A 301 -11.05 -0.32 -1.21
C LYS A 301 -12.23 -0.32 -2.18
N GLY A 302 -12.48 -1.43 -2.86
CA GLY A 302 -13.60 -1.55 -3.79
C GLY A 302 -14.97 -1.40 -3.10
N ILE A 303 -15.15 -2.01 -1.91
CA ILE A 303 -16.38 -1.86 -1.13
C ILE A 303 -16.57 -0.41 -0.70
N GLN A 304 -15.53 0.24 -0.19
CA GLN A 304 -15.57 1.64 0.25
C GLN A 304 -15.91 2.60 -0.90
N SER A 305 -15.27 2.42 -2.07
CA SER A 305 -15.58 3.23 -3.25
C SER A 305 -17.03 3.07 -3.70
N HIS A 306 -17.57 1.85 -3.61
CA HIS A 306 -18.96 1.58 -3.96
C HIS A 306 -19.96 2.23 -2.97
N GLU A 307 -19.69 2.15 -1.67
CA GLU A 307 -20.51 2.79 -0.62
C GLU A 307 -20.53 4.31 -0.79
N GLU A 308 -19.39 4.92 -1.08
CA GLU A 308 -19.30 6.37 -1.31
C GLU A 308 -20.04 6.83 -2.58
N GLU A 309 -20.01 6.04 -3.65
CA GLU A 309 -20.80 6.31 -4.84
C GLU A 309 -22.30 6.23 -4.58
N GLU A 310 -22.75 5.26 -3.78
CA GLU A 310 -24.15 5.13 -3.39
C GLU A 310 -24.60 6.31 -2.53
N ASP A 311 -23.80 6.73 -1.55
CA ASP A 311 -24.12 7.87 -0.68
C ASP A 311 -24.16 9.18 -1.49
N SER A 312 -23.22 9.37 -2.44
CA SER A 312 -23.22 10.53 -3.34
C SER A 312 -24.47 10.57 -4.23
N ARG A 313 -24.96 9.42 -4.68
CA ARG A 313 -26.22 9.31 -5.44
C ARG A 313 -27.44 9.59 -4.58
N ARG A 314 -27.43 9.19 -3.29
CA ARG A 314 -28.52 9.48 -2.33
C ARG A 314 -28.58 10.97 -2.02
N GLU A 315 -27.44 11.62 -1.76
CA GLU A 315 -27.38 13.08 -1.53
C GLU A 315 -27.87 13.88 -2.73
N ALA A 316 -27.54 13.46 -3.94
CA ALA A 316 -28.03 14.10 -5.18
C ALA A 316 -29.55 13.93 -5.38
N HIS A 317 -30.20 12.97 -4.70
CA HIS A 317 -31.63 12.68 -4.81
C HIS A 317 -32.50 13.33 -3.71
N VAL A 318 -31.90 14.06 -2.76
CA VAL A 318 -32.67 14.83 -1.76
C VAL A 318 -33.24 16.06 -2.46
N PRO A 319 -34.57 16.19 -2.66
CA PRO A 319 -35.13 17.32 -3.37
C PRO A 319 -34.90 18.59 -2.55
N ALA A 320 -34.07 19.46 -3.09
CA ALA A 320 -33.85 20.80 -2.56
C ALA A 320 -35.23 21.50 -2.35
N LYS A 321 -35.52 21.93 -1.12
CA LYS A 321 -36.62 22.83 -0.84
C LYS A 321 -36.49 24.03 -1.77
N LYS A 322 -37.53 24.21 -2.63
CA LYS A 322 -37.61 25.27 -3.63
C LYS A 322 -37.26 26.63 -3.06
N VAL A 323 -36.11 27.16 -3.43
CA VAL A 323 -35.94 28.60 -3.63
C VAL A 323 -35.96 28.80 -5.12
N GLN A 324 -36.96 29.52 -5.60
CA GLN A 324 -37.12 29.85 -7.04
C GLN A 324 -36.00 30.79 -7.46
N ALA A 325 -35.21 30.38 -8.45
CA ALA A 325 -34.55 31.28 -9.37
C ALA A 325 -34.31 30.56 -10.72
N THR A 326 -34.63 31.24 -11.75
CA THR A 326 -34.84 30.91 -13.16
C THR A 326 -33.58 30.44 -13.90
N THR A 327 -33.79 29.34 -14.64
CA THR A 327 -33.29 28.96 -15.98
C THR A 327 -31.91 29.44 -16.51
N THR A 328 -30.98 28.55 -16.87
CA THR A 328 -30.65 28.24 -18.29
C THR A 328 -29.82 26.93 -18.39
N THR A 329 -30.13 26.23 -19.45
CA THR A 329 -29.83 24.81 -19.74
C THR A 329 -28.55 24.64 -20.59
N LYS A 330 -27.95 23.45 -20.40
CA LYS A 330 -27.27 22.55 -21.37
C LYS A 330 -25.75 22.57 -21.53
N GLU A 331 -25.28 21.33 -21.53
CA GLU A 331 -24.05 20.75 -22.07
C GLU A 331 -22.87 20.58 -21.13
N VAL A 332 -22.83 19.46 -20.40
CA VAL A 332 -21.59 18.73 -20.00
C VAL A 332 -22.00 17.32 -19.56
N SER A 333 -21.79 16.29 -20.35
CA SER A 333 -22.20 14.92 -20.01
C SER A 333 -21.15 13.80 -20.19
N GLU A 334 -19.91 14.08 -20.54
CA GLU A 334 -18.93 12.99 -20.76
C GLU A 334 -17.60 13.12 -19.99
N GLN A 335 -17.32 14.25 -19.36
CA GLN A 335 -16.11 14.41 -18.51
C GLN A 335 -16.34 14.03 -17.05
N GLN A 336 -17.58 13.92 -16.60
CA GLN A 336 -17.92 13.68 -15.19
C GLN A 336 -17.67 12.25 -14.68
N GLN A 337 -17.64 11.25 -15.55
CA GLN A 337 -17.45 9.86 -15.12
C GLN A 337 -16.00 9.50 -14.74
N LYS A 338 -15.00 10.21 -15.28
CA LYS A 338 -13.59 9.99 -14.91
C LYS A 338 -13.16 10.70 -13.63
N GLU A 339 -13.89 11.73 -13.22
CA GLU A 339 -13.59 12.52 -12.02
C GLU A 339 -14.16 11.89 -10.72
N GLN A 340 -15.20 11.06 -10.81
CA GLN A 340 -15.91 10.52 -9.64
C GLN A 340 -15.12 9.45 -8.87
N GLY A 341 -14.32 8.62 -9.53
CA GLY A 341 -13.46 7.63 -8.87
C GLY A 341 -12.34 8.26 -8.03
N LEU A 342 -11.82 9.40 -8.46
CA LEU A 342 -10.78 10.15 -7.75
C LEU A 342 -11.29 10.83 -6.48
N LEU A 343 -12.57 11.23 -6.49
CA LEU A 343 -13.22 11.95 -5.40
C LEU A 343 -13.57 11.06 -4.22
N SER A 344 -13.80 9.78 -4.46
CA SER A 344 -14.15 8.82 -3.42
C SER A 344 -13.00 8.61 -2.43
N TRP A 345 -11.78 8.45 -2.93
CA TRP A 345 -10.59 8.30 -2.12
C TRP A 345 -10.28 9.54 -1.26
N PHE A 346 -10.47 10.73 -1.81
CA PHE A 346 -10.25 12.00 -1.09
C PHE A 346 -11.28 12.23 0.03
N LYS A 347 -12.54 11.79 -0.13
CA LYS A 347 -13.57 11.85 0.91
C LYS A 347 -13.16 11.08 2.17
N ARG A 348 -12.47 9.96 2.03
CA ARG A 348 -12.00 9.17 3.16
C ARG A 348 -10.83 9.84 3.90
N PHE A 349 -9.89 10.39 3.16
CA PHE A 349 -8.75 11.12 3.73
C PHE A 349 -9.19 12.26 4.67
N ILE A 350 -10.39 12.80 4.41
CA ILE A 350 -11.01 13.88 5.20
C ILE A 350 -11.88 13.33 6.34
N LYS A 351 -12.55 12.17 6.18
CA LYS A 351 -13.51 11.64 7.17
C LYS A 351 -12.84 10.99 8.38
N ASP A 352 -11.71 10.33 8.18
CA ASP A 352 -10.96 9.66 9.25
C ASP A 352 -10.25 10.64 10.21
N GLY A 353 -10.23 11.95 9.90
CA GLY A 353 -9.73 13.01 10.80
C GLY A 353 -10.74 13.53 11.85
N ASN A 354 -12.02 13.18 11.76
CA ASN A 354 -13.09 13.82 12.56
C ASN A 354 -13.77 12.95 13.61
N GLU A 355 -13.39 11.69 13.80
CA GLU A 355 -13.92 10.88 14.92
C GLU A 355 -12.88 10.68 16.02
N ILE A 356 -12.55 11.76 16.72
CA ILE A 356 -12.06 11.65 18.10
C ILE A 356 -13.20 12.11 18.99
N ASP A 357 -14.09 11.17 19.34
CA ASP A 357 -15.04 11.36 20.41
C ASP A 357 -14.33 11.33 21.77
N ASP A 358 -14.30 12.51 22.40
CA ASP A 358 -14.02 12.77 23.81
C ASP A 358 -15.02 12.01 24.71
N ALA A 359 -14.79 10.74 25.01
CA ALA A 359 -15.51 10.09 26.12
C ALA A 359 -14.95 8.72 26.51
N SER A 360 -13.80 8.65 27.18
CA SER A 360 -13.56 7.52 28.13
C SER A 360 -12.33 7.67 29.04
N PHE A 361 -12.02 8.85 29.49
CA PHE A 361 -10.95 9.03 30.51
C PHE A 361 -11.46 9.69 31.80
N LEU A 362 -12.61 9.25 32.33
CA LEU A 362 -13.01 9.51 33.73
C LEU A 362 -14.02 8.43 34.14
N ASP A 363 -13.54 7.34 34.69
CA ASP A 363 -14.09 6.63 35.84
C ASP A 363 -13.43 5.26 36.02
N LYS A 364 -12.48 5.20 36.93
CA LYS A 364 -12.33 4.09 37.89
C LYS A 364 -11.41 4.53 39.03
N LYS A 365 -12.10 4.89 40.12
CA LYS A 365 -11.54 4.73 41.45
C LYS A 365 -11.58 3.27 41.87
#